data_616d3cb6ffe5b10d81cfa7598fe581a3
#
_entry.id   616d3cb6ffe5b10d81cfa7598fe581a3
#
_cell.length_a   1.000
_cell.length_b   1.000
_cell.length_c   1.000
_cell.angle_alpha   90.00
_cell.angle_beta   90.00
_cell.angle_gamma   90.00
#
_symmetry.space_group_name_H-M   'P 1'
#
loop_
_entity.id
_entity.type
_entity.pdbx_description
1 polymer ?
#
loop_
_entity_poly.entity_id
_entity_poly.type
_entity_poly.pdbx_seq_one_letter_code
_entity_poly.pdbx_strand_id
1 'polypeptide(L)'
;KNRAKYGLAPIRNFGYHAGERSYNYLLFSQHLGNIDPDWTFKWSIGGYCFNDTFQYDEKAYEEMISFVDSAQSPIIFFTLGSCSSKDGNRFSKALVDICKKHDYRLIIGSGWAKTGITLQADKHLFLMKQPVPHNLIFPHCDGVIHHGGCGTTHSVGRAGKPQLITPLIIDQPYWSYRIHQLGLGPEGLKIAKASEQEIERKVCDLVTNPLYKKNAAHIGEMIQKEGGIKNICDSIERFQ
;
A
#
# COMPACT_ATOMS: atom_id res chain seq x y z
N LYS A 1 -37.08 -3.13 1.16
CA LYS A 1 -38.44 -3.14 0.58
C LYS A 1 -38.65 -4.27 -0.46
N ASN A 2 -37.66 -4.59 -1.32
CA ASN A 2 -37.83 -5.61 -2.35
C ASN A 2 -37.90 -7.05 -1.81
N ARG A 3 -37.19 -7.39 -0.74
CA ARG A 3 -37.20 -8.75 -0.16
C ARG A 3 -38.56 -9.18 0.38
N ALA A 4 -39.31 -8.25 0.97
CA ALA A 4 -40.65 -8.53 1.49
C ALA A 4 -41.64 -8.98 0.41
N LYS A 5 -41.47 -8.53 -0.86
CA LYS A 5 -42.30 -8.98 -1.98
C LYS A 5 -42.15 -10.47 -2.31
N TYR A 6 -41.06 -11.07 -1.86
CA TYR A 6 -40.71 -12.49 -2.05
C TYR A 6 -40.79 -13.28 -0.75
N GLY A 7 -41.46 -12.76 0.27
CA GLY A 7 -41.60 -13.43 1.59
C GLY A 7 -40.31 -13.59 2.38
N LEU A 8 -39.25 -12.83 2.00
CA LEU A 8 -37.94 -12.93 2.62
C LEU A 8 -37.76 -11.91 3.74
N ALA A 9 -37.22 -12.36 4.88
CA ALA A 9 -36.91 -11.50 6.02
C ALA A 9 -35.91 -10.37 5.65
N PRO A 10 -35.99 -9.19 6.31
CA PRO A 10 -35.00 -8.13 6.12
C PRO A 10 -33.60 -8.60 6.52
N ILE A 11 -32.60 -8.17 5.75
CA ILE A 11 -31.19 -8.34 6.08
C ILE A 11 -30.70 -7.06 6.77
N ARG A 12 -30.24 -7.18 8.02
CA ARG A 12 -29.74 -6.04 8.80
C ARG A 12 -28.28 -5.70 8.43
N ASN A 13 -27.47 -6.72 8.20
CA ASN A 13 -26.08 -6.59 7.76
C ASN A 13 -25.85 -7.52 6.58
N PHE A 14 -25.74 -6.94 5.38
CA PHE A 14 -25.61 -7.72 4.14
C PHE A 14 -24.28 -8.48 4.08
N GLY A 15 -23.17 -7.85 4.47
CA GLY A 15 -21.84 -8.48 4.44
C GLY A 15 -21.77 -9.69 5.36
N TYR A 16 -22.25 -9.56 6.59
CA TYR A 16 -22.28 -10.66 7.54
C TYR A 16 -23.19 -11.81 7.07
N HIS A 17 -24.39 -11.48 6.60
CA HIS A 17 -25.33 -12.49 6.09
C HIS A 17 -24.81 -13.24 4.86
N ALA A 18 -24.10 -12.57 3.96
CA ALA A 18 -23.42 -13.21 2.82
C ALA A 18 -22.30 -14.12 3.32
N GLY A 19 -21.51 -13.67 4.29
CA GLY A 19 -20.43 -14.44 4.89
C GLY A 19 -20.87 -15.75 5.52
N GLU A 20 -21.99 -15.73 6.26
CA GLU A 20 -22.54 -16.96 6.93
C GLU A 20 -22.98 -18.06 5.95
N ARG A 21 -23.38 -17.69 4.72
CA ARG A 21 -23.96 -18.61 3.72
C ARG A 21 -22.99 -19.08 2.66
N SER A 22 -21.76 -18.60 2.68
CA SER A 22 -20.74 -18.91 1.69
C SER A 22 -19.42 -19.29 2.36
N TYR A 23 -18.59 -19.99 1.64
CA TYR A 23 -17.21 -20.15 2.02
C TYR A 23 -16.45 -18.90 1.60
N ASN A 24 -15.75 -18.27 2.54
CA ASN A 24 -15.09 -17.01 2.32
C ASN A 24 -13.58 -17.24 2.12
N TYR A 25 -13.09 -16.87 0.97
CA TYR A 25 -11.66 -16.92 0.68
C TYR A 25 -11.05 -15.53 0.83
N LEU A 26 -10.20 -15.36 1.82
CA LEU A 26 -9.62 -14.06 2.16
C LEU A 26 -8.33 -13.84 1.37
N LEU A 27 -8.34 -12.82 0.52
CA LEU A 27 -7.27 -12.51 -0.42
C LEU A 27 -6.30 -11.46 0.14
N PHE A 28 -5.73 -11.76 1.29
CA PHE A 28 -4.66 -10.98 1.87
C PHE A 28 -3.61 -11.91 2.52
N SER A 29 -2.39 -11.40 2.71
CA SER A 29 -1.34 -12.13 3.40
C SER A 29 -1.68 -12.28 4.88
N GLN A 30 -1.58 -13.51 5.41
CA GLN A 30 -1.71 -13.78 6.83
C GLN A 30 -0.63 -13.10 7.68
N HIS A 31 0.47 -12.68 7.07
CA HIS A 31 1.56 -11.99 7.73
C HIS A 31 1.32 -10.48 7.90
N LEU A 32 0.38 -9.92 7.14
CA LEU A 32 -0.05 -8.52 7.26
C LEU A 32 -1.42 -8.38 7.93
N GLY A 33 -2.40 -9.14 7.44
CA GLY A 33 -3.74 -9.12 7.98
C GLY A 33 -3.89 -9.95 9.24
N ASN A 34 -5.00 -9.74 9.93
CA ASN A 34 -5.39 -10.52 11.11
C ASN A 34 -6.83 -10.97 10.95
N ILE A 35 -7.13 -12.17 11.43
CA ILE A 35 -8.48 -12.70 11.50
C ILE A 35 -9.05 -12.35 12.87
N ASP A 36 -10.27 -11.85 12.87
CA ASP A 36 -11.04 -11.68 14.10
C ASP A 36 -11.46 -13.06 14.61
N PRO A 37 -11.05 -13.44 15.83
CA PRO A 37 -11.41 -14.74 16.41
C PRO A 37 -12.93 -14.93 16.60
N ASP A 38 -13.70 -13.84 16.63
CA ASP A 38 -15.15 -13.86 16.79
C ASP A 38 -15.90 -14.11 15.46
N TRP A 39 -15.19 -14.27 14.35
CA TRP A 39 -15.83 -14.63 13.08
C TRP A 39 -16.35 -16.06 13.11
N THR A 40 -17.64 -16.21 12.92
CA THR A 40 -18.36 -17.50 12.97
C THR A 40 -18.54 -18.14 11.60
N PHE A 41 -18.29 -17.44 10.52
CA PHE A 41 -18.44 -17.96 9.15
C PHE A 41 -17.19 -18.74 8.68
N LYS A 42 -17.39 -19.65 7.74
CA LYS A 42 -16.31 -20.46 7.16
C LYS A 42 -15.40 -19.59 6.31
N TRP A 43 -14.10 -19.67 6.54
CA TRP A 43 -13.10 -18.91 5.80
C TRP A 43 -11.78 -19.67 5.69
N SER A 44 -10.96 -19.28 4.72
CA SER A 44 -9.54 -19.57 4.66
C SER A 44 -8.76 -18.39 4.09
N ILE A 45 -7.47 -18.35 4.33
CA ILE A 45 -6.56 -17.34 3.77
C ILE A 45 -5.74 -18.00 2.68
N GLY A 46 -5.70 -17.37 1.49
CA GLY A 46 -4.94 -17.87 0.35
C GLY A 46 -3.62 -17.16 0.09
N GLY A 47 -3.37 -16.08 0.83
CA GLY A 47 -2.34 -15.12 0.47
C GLY A 47 -2.87 -14.05 -0.49
N TYR A 48 -2.06 -13.05 -0.79
CA TYR A 48 -2.43 -11.98 -1.71
C TYR A 48 -2.15 -12.37 -3.17
N CYS A 49 -3.09 -12.05 -4.07
CA CYS A 49 -2.94 -12.30 -5.50
C CYS A 49 -2.22 -11.13 -6.17
N PHE A 50 -0.92 -11.27 -6.38
CA PHE A 50 -0.14 -10.27 -7.08
C PHE A 50 -0.32 -10.38 -8.59
N ASN A 51 -0.41 -9.23 -9.28
CA ASN A 51 -0.37 -9.15 -10.74
C ASN A 51 1.01 -8.63 -11.16
N ASP A 52 1.89 -9.55 -11.58
CA ASP A 52 3.25 -9.24 -12.03
C ASP A 52 3.35 -9.13 -13.56
N THR A 53 2.24 -9.36 -14.28
CA THR A 53 2.19 -9.36 -15.76
C THR A 53 1.65 -8.05 -16.35
N PHE A 54 1.63 -6.98 -15.55
CA PHE A 54 1.16 -5.68 -16.00
C PHE A 54 2.07 -5.11 -17.09
N GLN A 55 1.49 -4.77 -18.23
CA GLN A 55 2.22 -4.08 -19.30
C GLN A 55 2.52 -2.63 -18.89
N TYR A 56 3.72 -2.17 -19.14
CA TYR A 56 4.18 -0.84 -18.79
C TYR A 56 5.01 -0.24 -19.92
N ASP A 57 5.23 1.07 -19.85
CA ASP A 57 6.09 1.80 -20.76
C ASP A 57 7.56 1.60 -20.33
N GLU A 58 8.33 0.85 -21.14
CA GLU A 58 9.74 0.56 -20.86
C GLU A 58 10.58 1.84 -20.74
N LYS A 59 10.28 2.85 -21.55
CA LYS A 59 10.98 4.13 -21.48
C LYS A 59 10.73 4.85 -20.15
N ALA A 60 9.50 4.81 -19.65
CA ALA A 60 9.18 5.38 -18.34
C ALA A 60 9.91 4.65 -17.19
N TYR A 61 10.09 3.34 -17.32
CA TYR A 61 10.90 2.56 -16.40
C TYR A 61 12.39 2.93 -16.47
N GLU A 62 12.97 3.03 -17.67
CA GLU A 62 14.37 3.44 -17.87
C GLU A 62 14.65 4.85 -17.32
N GLU A 63 13.74 5.81 -17.55
CA GLU A 63 13.82 7.15 -16.97
C GLU A 63 13.83 7.11 -15.43
N MET A 64 13.01 6.28 -14.84
CA MET A 64 12.97 6.08 -13.38
C MET A 64 14.27 5.45 -12.87
N ILE A 65 14.77 4.40 -13.51
CA ILE A 65 16.03 3.74 -13.13
C ILE A 65 17.20 4.71 -13.25
N SER A 66 17.26 5.52 -14.32
CA SER A 66 18.28 6.56 -14.45
C SER A 66 18.25 7.55 -13.29
N PHE A 67 17.06 7.91 -12.80
CA PHE A 67 16.95 8.73 -11.58
C PHE A 67 17.43 7.95 -10.36
N VAL A 68 17.05 6.67 -10.19
CA VAL A 68 17.50 5.82 -9.07
C VAL A 68 19.03 5.75 -9.03
N ASP A 69 19.69 5.53 -10.14
CA ASP A 69 21.15 5.32 -10.24
C ASP A 69 21.95 6.61 -10.16
N SER A 70 21.31 7.77 -10.30
CA SER A 70 21.99 9.07 -10.35
C SER A 70 22.68 9.51 -9.05
N ALA A 71 22.33 8.91 -7.91
CA ALA A 71 22.92 9.19 -6.59
C ALA A 71 22.62 8.06 -5.58
N GLN A 72 23.34 8.07 -4.45
CA GLN A 72 23.20 7.07 -3.38
C GLN A 72 22.26 7.50 -2.23
N SER A 73 21.66 8.69 -2.33
CA SER A 73 20.75 9.19 -1.30
C SER A 73 19.50 8.32 -1.19
N PRO A 74 18.91 8.12 0.02
CA PRO A 74 17.72 7.30 0.22
C PRO A 74 16.54 7.72 -0.65
N ILE A 75 15.80 6.74 -1.15
CA ILE A 75 14.66 6.95 -2.05
C ILE A 75 13.36 6.66 -1.32
N ILE A 76 12.44 7.60 -1.39
CA ILE A 76 11.07 7.48 -0.90
C ILE A 76 10.14 7.46 -2.10
N PHE A 77 9.19 6.52 -2.12
CA PHE A 77 8.10 6.54 -3.08
C PHE A 77 6.83 7.05 -2.42
N PHE A 78 6.09 7.93 -3.11
CA PHE A 78 4.80 8.42 -2.65
C PHE A 78 3.70 8.22 -3.69
N THR A 79 2.54 7.70 -3.26
CA THR A 79 1.34 7.61 -4.09
C THR A 79 0.05 7.58 -3.26
N LEU A 80 -1.02 8.16 -3.79
CA LEU A 80 -2.38 7.99 -3.29
C LEU A 80 -3.16 6.94 -4.10
N GLY A 81 -2.53 6.25 -5.05
CA GLY A 81 -3.17 5.23 -5.89
C GLY A 81 -4.33 5.79 -6.69
N SER A 82 -5.50 5.15 -6.58
CA SER A 82 -6.76 5.62 -7.20
C SER A 82 -7.52 6.64 -6.36
N CYS A 83 -7.07 6.93 -5.14
CA CYS A 83 -7.72 7.88 -4.24
C CYS A 83 -7.26 9.30 -4.51
N SER A 84 -8.15 10.27 -4.28
CA SER A 84 -7.82 11.70 -4.35
C SER A 84 -7.97 12.37 -2.99
N SER A 85 -7.15 13.38 -2.74
CA SER A 85 -7.26 14.24 -1.56
C SER A 85 -7.06 15.69 -1.98
N LYS A 86 -7.92 16.58 -1.50
CA LYS A 86 -7.74 18.04 -1.70
C LYS A 86 -6.43 18.57 -1.12
N ASP A 87 -5.90 17.88 -0.11
CA ASP A 87 -4.63 18.21 0.55
C ASP A 87 -3.43 17.51 -0.07
N GLY A 88 -3.61 16.70 -1.12
CA GLY A 88 -2.56 15.91 -1.75
C GLY A 88 -1.41 16.75 -2.30
N ASN A 89 -1.72 17.87 -2.93
CA ASN A 89 -0.68 18.77 -3.45
C ASN A 89 0.11 19.48 -2.34
N ARG A 90 -0.55 19.93 -1.26
CA ARG A 90 0.11 20.48 -0.07
C ARG A 90 1.05 19.45 0.55
N PHE A 91 0.59 18.23 0.71
CA PHE A 91 1.37 17.13 1.27
C PHE A 91 2.56 16.77 0.38
N SER A 92 2.37 16.69 -0.93
CA SER A 92 3.46 16.43 -1.89
C SER A 92 4.54 17.52 -1.82
N LYS A 93 4.14 18.80 -1.72
CA LYS A 93 5.08 19.90 -1.56
C LYS A 93 5.89 19.76 -0.26
N ALA A 94 5.24 19.48 0.85
CA ALA A 94 5.92 19.24 2.12
C ALA A 94 6.91 18.07 2.02
N LEU A 95 6.55 16.97 1.35
CA LEU A 95 7.47 15.86 1.12
C LEU A 95 8.71 16.26 0.31
N VAL A 96 8.54 17.09 -0.73
CA VAL A 96 9.68 17.60 -1.53
C VAL A 96 10.61 18.44 -0.67
N ASP A 97 10.04 19.35 0.12
CA ASP A 97 10.83 20.25 0.98
C ASP A 97 11.61 19.44 2.04
N ILE A 98 10.99 18.44 2.63
CA ILE A 98 11.61 17.50 3.58
C ILE A 98 12.73 16.70 2.91
N CYS A 99 12.48 16.15 1.71
CA CYS A 99 13.46 15.36 0.99
C CYS A 99 14.70 16.22 0.65
N LYS A 100 14.51 17.46 0.21
CA LYS A 100 15.63 18.40 -0.04
C LYS A 100 16.41 18.72 1.23
N LYS A 101 15.73 18.93 2.34
CA LYS A 101 16.35 19.25 3.65
C LYS A 101 17.24 18.13 4.18
N HIS A 102 16.83 16.86 3.94
CA HIS A 102 17.52 15.68 4.49
C HIS A 102 18.34 14.91 3.45
N ASP A 103 18.52 15.48 2.26
CA ASP A 103 19.18 14.83 1.13
C ASP A 103 18.56 13.47 0.78
N TYR A 104 17.24 13.35 0.86
CA TYR A 104 16.48 12.23 0.33
C TYR A 104 16.02 12.52 -1.08
N ARG A 105 15.62 11.45 -1.79
CA ARG A 105 15.03 11.55 -3.13
C ARG A 105 13.60 11.00 -3.11
N LEU A 106 12.72 11.67 -3.83
CA LEU A 106 11.30 11.37 -3.86
C LEU A 106 10.87 10.97 -5.27
N ILE A 107 10.22 9.83 -5.38
CA ILE A 107 9.49 9.41 -6.57
C ILE A 107 8.01 9.59 -6.30
N ILE A 108 7.30 10.37 -7.10
CA ILE A 108 5.85 10.53 -6.99
C ILE A 108 5.17 9.77 -8.11
N GLY A 109 4.40 8.73 -7.75
CA GLY A 109 3.40 8.10 -8.61
C GLY A 109 2.13 8.94 -8.58
N SER A 110 1.91 9.76 -9.60
CA SER A 110 0.79 10.73 -9.64
C SER A 110 -0.58 10.07 -9.53
N GLY A 111 -0.70 8.79 -9.94
CA GLY A 111 -1.95 8.04 -9.87
C GLY A 111 -3.10 8.76 -10.58
N TRP A 112 -4.32 8.37 -10.29
CA TRP A 112 -5.54 9.00 -10.83
C TRP A 112 -5.80 10.40 -10.23
N ALA A 113 -5.27 10.65 -9.02
CA ALA A 113 -5.39 11.92 -8.32
C ALA A 113 -4.54 13.05 -8.92
N LYS A 114 -3.66 12.74 -9.88
CA LYS A 114 -2.68 13.70 -10.43
C LYS A 114 -1.92 14.44 -9.33
N THR A 115 -1.59 13.75 -8.25
CA THR A 115 -0.89 14.29 -7.09
C THR A 115 0.50 14.78 -7.52
N GLY A 116 0.88 15.99 -7.08
CA GLY A 116 2.18 16.58 -7.43
C GLY A 116 2.27 17.23 -8.82
N ILE A 117 1.15 17.35 -9.55
CA ILE A 117 1.13 17.90 -10.94
C ILE A 117 1.70 19.32 -11.05
N THR A 118 1.70 20.10 -9.98
CA THR A 118 2.23 21.46 -9.94
C THR A 118 3.72 21.53 -9.59
N LEU A 119 4.34 20.38 -9.31
CA LEU A 119 5.75 20.29 -8.93
C LEU A 119 6.63 20.18 -10.17
N GLN A 120 7.87 20.61 -10.07
CA GLN A 120 8.88 20.47 -11.12
C GLN A 120 9.93 19.45 -10.68
N ALA A 121 10.21 18.49 -11.55
CA ALA A 121 11.23 17.48 -11.34
C ALA A 121 12.62 18.11 -11.23
N ASP A 122 13.45 17.59 -10.34
CA ASP A 122 14.85 17.99 -10.15
C ASP A 122 15.67 16.78 -9.63
N LYS A 123 16.90 17.01 -9.18
CA LYS A 123 17.76 15.94 -8.66
C LYS A 123 17.19 15.21 -7.42
N HIS A 124 16.25 15.82 -6.71
CA HIS A 124 15.58 15.24 -5.53
C HIS A 124 14.17 14.73 -5.83
N LEU A 125 13.59 15.06 -6.99
CA LEU A 125 12.21 14.75 -7.33
C LEU A 125 12.06 14.15 -8.72
N PHE A 126 11.55 12.93 -8.80
CA PHE A 126 11.09 12.29 -10.02
C PHE A 126 9.56 12.21 -10.05
N LEU A 127 8.95 12.70 -11.11
CA LEU A 127 7.51 12.63 -11.34
C LEU A 127 7.21 11.57 -12.38
N MET A 128 6.60 10.48 -11.97
CA MET A 128 6.19 9.41 -12.89
C MET A 128 5.07 9.88 -13.80
N LYS A 129 5.30 9.88 -15.09
CA LYS A 129 4.29 10.24 -16.11
C LYS A 129 3.39 9.06 -16.47
N GLN A 130 3.91 7.86 -16.43
CA GLN A 130 3.23 6.61 -16.73
C GLN A 130 3.37 5.63 -15.56
N PRO A 131 2.39 4.75 -15.34
CA PRO A 131 2.48 3.76 -14.29
C PRO A 131 3.56 2.71 -14.62
N VAL A 132 4.36 2.38 -13.62
CA VAL A 132 5.32 1.28 -13.62
C VAL A 132 4.90 0.28 -12.56
N PRO A 133 5.02 -1.03 -12.78
CA PRO A 133 4.66 -2.05 -11.80
C PRO A 133 5.38 -1.89 -10.47
N HIS A 134 4.65 -2.07 -9.38
CA HIS A 134 5.18 -1.93 -8.02
C HIS A 134 6.37 -2.86 -7.72
N ASN A 135 6.36 -4.06 -8.27
CA ASN A 135 7.46 -5.03 -8.14
C ASN A 135 8.77 -4.57 -8.80
N LEU A 136 8.70 -3.62 -9.72
CA LEU A 136 9.88 -3.01 -10.36
C LEU A 136 10.35 -1.72 -9.65
N ILE A 137 9.46 -1.05 -8.90
CA ILE A 137 9.78 0.22 -8.24
C ILE A 137 10.21 0.00 -6.79
N PHE A 138 9.41 -0.70 -6.00
CA PHE A 138 9.58 -0.77 -4.57
C PHE A 138 10.91 -1.40 -4.12
N PRO A 139 11.53 -2.34 -4.84
CA PRO A 139 12.86 -2.84 -4.49
C PRO A 139 13.93 -1.74 -4.38
N HIS A 140 13.78 -0.65 -5.12
CA HIS A 140 14.72 0.47 -5.14
C HIS A 140 14.45 1.53 -4.05
N CYS A 141 13.35 1.40 -3.30
CA CYS A 141 12.96 2.39 -2.29
C CYS A 141 13.49 2.03 -0.90
N ASP A 142 13.81 3.05 -0.10
CA ASP A 142 14.10 2.91 1.33
C ASP A 142 12.84 2.99 2.20
N GLY A 143 11.78 3.59 1.68
CA GLY A 143 10.47 3.63 2.30
C GLY A 143 9.38 4.01 1.31
N VAL A 144 8.14 3.61 1.61
CA VAL A 144 6.98 3.90 0.76
C VAL A 144 5.90 4.60 1.57
N ILE A 145 5.46 5.76 1.08
CA ILE A 145 4.35 6.53 1.64
C ILE A 145 3.14 6.35 0.73
N HIS A 146 2.02 5.85 1.28
CA HIS A 146 0.85 5.59 0.45
C HIS A 146 -0.47 5.66 1.23
N HIS A 147 -1.59 5.63 0.50
CA HIS A 147 -2.93 5.75 1.07
C HIS A 147 -3.39 4.55 1.92
N GLY A 148 -2.73 3.40 1.82
CA GLY A 148 -3.09 2.20 2.59
C GLY A 148 -4.12 1.29 1.92
N GLY A 149 -4.33 1.39 0.61
CA GLY A 149 -5.13 0.39 -0.10
C GLY A 149 -4.48 -0.99 -0.03
N CYS A 150 -5.31 -2.05 0.10
CA CYS A 150 -4.86 -3.43 0.29
C CYS A 150 -3.77 -3.84 -0.71
N GLY A 151 -3.95 -3.55 -2.00
CA GLY A 151 -2.98 -3.90 -3.06
C GLY A 151 -1.62 -3.26 -2.88
N THR A 152 -1.57 -1.95 -2.63
CA THR A 152 -0.31 -1.24 -2.40
C THR A 152 0.36 -1.72 -1.13
N THR A 153 -0.39 -1.87 -0.03
CA THR A 153 0.13 -2.38 1.25
C THR A 153 0.82 -3.73 1.10
N HIS A 154 0.18 -4.66 0.36
CA HIS A 154 0.74 -5.99 0.10
C HIS A 154 1.95 -5.94 -0.85
N SER A 155 1.92 -5.10 -1.87
CA SER A 155 3.04 -4.94 -2.80
C SER A 155 4.29 -4.39 -2.10
N VAL A 156 4.14 -3.41 -1.20
CA VAL A 156 5.25 -2.88 -0.38
C VAL A 156 5.72 -3.94 0.62
N GLY A 157 4.77 -4.66 1.25
CA GLY A 157 5.08 -5.77 2.16
C GLY A 157 5.91 -6.84 1.47
N ARG A 158 5.50 -7.30 0.27
CA ARG A 158 6.26 -8.29 -0.53
C ARG A 158 7.66 -7.80 -0.93
N ALA A 159 7.80 -6.50 -1.20
CA ALA A 159 9.10 -5.90 -1.48
C ALA A 159 10.00 -5.76 -0.25
N GLY A 160 9.50 -6.08 0.94
CA GLY A 160 10.25 -6.00 2.19
C GLY A 160 10.64 -4.58 2.60
N LYS A 161 9.78 -3.59 2.29
CA LYS A 161 10.09 -2.17 2.52
C LYS A 161 9.22 -1.57 3.62
N PRO A 162 9.78 -0.63 4.42
CA PRO A 162 9.01 0.14 5.40
C PRO A 162 7.90 0.96 4.75
N GLN A 163 6.77 1.13 5.47
CA GLN A 163 5.58 1.82 4.97
C GLN A 163 5.11 2.90 5.93
N LEU A 164 4.78 4.09 5.40
CA LEU A 164 4.00 5.10 6.12
C LEU A 164 2.64 5.25 5.43
N ILE A 165 1.58 4.90 6.13
CA ILE A 165 0.24 4.96 5.57
C ILE A 165 -0.44 6.28 5.89
N THR A 166 -1.05 6.89 4.85
CA THR A 166 -1.86 8.11 4.94
C THR A 166 -3.31 7.78 4.61
N PRO A 167 -4.06 7.19 5.57
CA PRO A 167 -5.36 6.62 5.29
C PRO A 167 -6.40 7.69 4.98
N LEU A 168 -7.24 7.42 3.97
CA LEU A 168 -8.32 8.30 3.51
C LEU A 168 -9.70 7.69 3.76
N ILE A 169 -9.93 6.43 3.35
CA ILE A 169 -11.25 5.77 3.33
C ILE A 169 -11.17 4.24 3.56
N ILE A 170 -12.32 3.63 3.80
CA ILE A 170 -12.63 2.19 3.79
C ILE A 170 -11.71 1.35 4.70
N ASP A 171 -10.87 0.48 4.12
CA ASP A 171 -9.98 -0.46 4.81
C ASP A 171 -8.61 0.16 5.18
N GLN A 172 -8.31 1.34 4.67
CA GLN A 172 -7.01 1.99 4.82
C GLN A 172 -6.62 2.27 6.28
N PRO A 173 -7.55 2.69 7.19
CA PRO A 173 -7.23 2.80 8.61
C PRO A 173 -6.84 1.47 9.25
N TYR A 174 -7.44 0.36 8.82
CA TYR A 174 -7.07 -0.98 9.29
C TYR A 174 -5.63 -1.32 8.89
N TRP A 175 -5.27 -1.13 7.62
CA TRP A 175 -3.91 -1.40 7.16
C TRP A 175 -2.89 -0.48 7.83
N SER A 176 -3.25 0.79 8.05
CA SER A 176 -2.41 1.74 8.79
C SER A 176 -2.10 1.25 10.22
N TYR A 177 -3.11 0.79 10.92
CA TYR A 177 -2.96 0.20 12.24
C TYR A 177 -2.09 -1.07 12.20
N ARG A 178 -2.35 -1.97 11.26
CA ARG A 178 -1.60 -3.24 11.14
C ARG A 178 -0.12 -3.03 10.84
N ILE A 179 0.22 -2.15 9.90
CA ILE A 179 1.61 -1.84 9.56
C ILE A 179 2.38 -1.30 10.77
N HIS A 180 1.76 -0.41 11.52
CA HIS A 180 2.37 0.11 12.75
C HIS A 180 2.52 -0.98 13.83
N GLN A 181 1.49 -1.78 14.08
CA GLN A 181 1.51 -2.89 15.04
C GLN A 181 2.60 -3.92 14.74
N LEU A 182 2.85 -4.21 13.49
CA LEU A 182 3.88 -5.14 13.04
C LEU A 182 5.29 -4.51 13.04
N GLY A 183 5.42 -3.22 13.37
CA GLY A 183 6.68 -2.50 13.33
C GLY A 183 7.28 -2.41 11.92
N LEU A 184 6.41 -2.27 10.90
CA LEU A 184 6.80 -2.12 9.50
C LEU A 184 6.89 -0.66 9.07
N GLY A 185 6.61 0.25 9.98
CA GLY A 185 6.68 1.69 9.77
C GLY A 185 6.05 2.49 10.90
N PRO A 186 6.15 3.82 10.85
CA PRO A 186 5.57 4.68 11.86
C PRO A 186 4.04 4.63 11.84
N GLU A 187 3.42 5.08 12.93
CA GLU A 187 1.97 5.27 12.99
C GLU A 187 1.48 6.13 11.82
N GLY A 188 0.34 5.76 11.25
CA GLY A 188 -0.23 6.43 10.08
C GLY A 188 -0.50 7.92 10.28
N LEU A 189 -0.58 8.66 9.18
CA LEU A 189 -0.64 10.12 9.14
C LEU A 189 -1.89 10.59 8.40
N LYS A 190 -2.70 11.45 9.03
CA LYS A 190 -3.86 12.06 8.35
C LYS A 190 -3.44 13.30 7.58
N ILE A 191 -3.33 13.20 6.24
CA ILE A 191 -2.87 14.28 5.35
C ILE A 191 -3.52 15.63 5.65
N ALA A 192 -4.84 15.66 5.89
CA ALA A 192 -5.59 16.90 6.10
C ALA A 192 -5.24 17.62 7.41
N LYS A 193 -4.68 16.92 8.42
CA LYS A 193 -4.44 17.44 9.75
C LYS A 193 -2.97 17.53 10.14
N ALA A 194 -2.10 16.86 9.38
CA ALA A 194 -0.70 16.76 9.71
C ALA A 194 0.02 18.10 9.56
N SER A 195 0.78 18.48 10.58
CA SER A 195 1.72 19.59 10.51
C SER A 195 2.98 19.18 9.74
N GLU A 196 3.72 20.15 9.22
CA GLU A 196 4.99 19.88 8.52
C GLU A 196 6.00 19.17 9.42
N GLN A 197 6.07 19.57 10.70
CA GLN A 197 6.95 18.92 11.68
C GLN A 197 6.58 17.46 11.94
N GLU A 198 5.27 17.15 11.98
CA GLU A 198 4.82 15.76 12.12
C GLU A 198 5.16 14.93 10.87
N ILE A 199 4.95 15.49 9.68
CA ILE A 199 5.31 14.84 8.42
C ILE A 199 6.81 14.56 8.41
N GLU A 200 7.65 15.57 8.68
CA GLU A 200 9.10 15.44 8.70
C GLU A 200 9.56 14.37 9.68
N ARG A 201 9.10 14.40 10.92
CA ARG A 201 9.45 13.41 11.92
C ARG A 201 9.13 11.98 11.46
N LYS A 202 7.92 11.74 10.91
CA LYS A 202 7.51 10.41 10.47
C LYS A 202 8.24 9.96 9.19
N VAL A 203 8.56 10.86 8.29
CA VAL A 203 9.35 10.57 7.09
C VAL A 203 10.79 10.20 7.47
N CYS A 204 11.41 10.96 8.37
CA CYS A 204 12.75 10.62 8.86
C CYS A 204 12.76 9.27 9.59
N ASP A 205 11.79 9.02 10.48
CA ASP A 205 11.67 7.74 11.18
C ASP A 205 11.46 6.56 10.20
N LEU A 206 10.63 6.74 9.17
CA LEU A 206 10.42 5.74 8.12
C LEU A 206 11.74 5.31 7.46
N VAL A 207 12.61 6.28 7.15
CA VAL A 207 13.84 6.04 6.39
C VAL A 207 14.98 5.55 7.27
N THR A 208 15.09 6.07 8.49
CA THR A 208 16.28 5.86 9.34
C THR A 208 16.12 4.75 10.38
N ASN A 209 14.89 4.33 10.71
CA ASN A 209 14.66 3.34 11.75
C ASN A 209 15.05 1.93 11.29
N PRO A 210 16.13 1.33 11.85
CA PRO A 210 16.60 0.03 11.39
C PRO A 210 15.65 -1.12 11.73
N LEU A 211 14.79 -0.96 12.75
CA LEU A 211 13.80 -1.98 13.11
C LEU A 211 12.72 -2.12 12.04
N TYR A 212 12.27 -1.02 11.46
CA TYR A 212 11.31 -1.07 10.35
C TYR A 212 11.89 -1.80 9.14
N LYS A 213 13.14 -1.50 8.77
CA LYS A 213 13.84 -2.19 7.67
C LYS A 213 13.98 -3.69 7.94
N LYS A 214 14.41 -4.07 9.14
CA LYS A 214 14.57 -5.47 9.53
C LYS A 214 13.24 -6.23 9.50
N ASN A 215 12.22 -5.68 10.14
CA ASN A 215 10.90 -6.32 10.22
C ASN A 215 10.24 -6.42 8.83
N ALA A 216 10.32 -5.35 8.03
CA ALA A 216 9.78 -5.35 6.67
C ALA A 216 10.46 -6.40 5.78
N ALA A 217 11.77 -6.52 5.82
CA ALA A 217 12.51 -7.55 5.09
C ALA A 217 12.05 -8.96 5.49
N HIS A 218 11.93 -9.24 6.80
CA HIS A 218 11.47 -10.53 7.30
C HIS A 218 10.03 -10.86 6.83
N ILE A 219 9.10 -9.92 6.95
CA ILE A 219 7.72 -10.09 6.48
C ILE A 219 7.69 -10.28 4.96
N GLY A 220 8.53 -9.56 4.22
CA GLY A 220 8.64 -9.69 2.77
C GLY A 220 9.01 -11.10 2.33
N GLU A 221 10.00 -11.71 3.00
CA GLU A 221 10.39 -13.10 2.75
C GLU A 221 9.25 -14.11 3.00
N MET A 222 8.43 -13.86 4.02
CA MET A 222 7.28 -14.72 4.32
C MET A 222 6.18 -14.57 3.27
N ILE A 223 5.85 -13.34 2.85
CA ILE A 223 4.84 -13.07 1.82
C ILE A 223 5.24 -13.68 0.46
N GLN A 224 6.52 -13.62 0.10
CA GLN A 224 7.04 -14.20 -1.15
C GLN A 224 6.88 -15.73 -1.22
N LYS A 225 6.78 -16.40 -0.06
CA LYS A 225 6.57 -17.86 0.05
C LYS A 225 5.08 -18.25 0.07
N GLU A 226 4.16 -17.29 0.15
CA GLU A 226 2.73 -17.58 0.12
C GLU A 226 2.28 -18.05 -1.28
N GLY A 227 1.34 -19.00 -1.31
CA GLY A 227 0.86 -19.57 -2.57
C GLY A 227 -0.04 -18.64 -3.39
N GLY A 228 -0.64 -17.61 -2.77
CA GLY A 228 -1.45 -16.61 -3.45
C GLY A 228 -2.51 -17.22 -4.38
N ILE A 229 -2.47 -16.85 -5.66
CA ILE A 229 -3.44 -17.30 -6.66
C ILE A 229 -3.50 -18.83 -6.81
N LYS A 230 -2.35 -19.53 -6.67
CA LYS A 230 -2.32 -21.00 -6.75
C LYS A 230 -3.18 -21.64 -5.68
N ASN A 231 -3.05 -21.18 -4.43
CA ASN A 231 -3.85 -21.71 -3.31
C ASN A 231 -5.35 -21.52 -3.53
N ILE A 232 -5.74 -20.43 -4.17
CA ILE A 232 -7.14 -20.13 -4.49
C ILE A 232 -7.65 -21.07 -5.57
N CYS A 233 -6.91 -21.24 -6.67
CA CYS A 233 -7.27 -22.16 -7.74
C CYS A 233 -7.40 -23.59 -7.22
N ASP A 234 -6.40 -24.08 -6.48
CA ASP A 234 -6.42 -25.42 -5.86
C ASP A 234 -7.63 -25.60 -4.92
N SER A 235 -8.05 -24.52 -4.25
CA SER A 235 -9.21 -24.54 -3.34
C SER A 235 -10.53 -24.62 -4.12
N ILE A 236 -10.67 -23.83 -5.19
CA ILE A 236 -11.87 -23.84 -6.04
C ILE A 236 -12.05 -25.20 -6.72
N GLU A 237 -10.98 -25.80 -7.21
CA GLU A 237 -11.01 -27.12 -7.84
C GLU A 237 -11.48 -28.24 -6.89
N ARG A 238 -11.21 -28.10 -5.58
CA ARG A 238 -11.68 -29.07 -4.56
C ARG A 238 -13.17 -28.96 -4.24
N PHE A 239 -13.84 -27.88 -4.64
CA PHE A 239 -15.28 -27.69 -4.43
C PHE A 239 -16.12 -28.23 -5.60
N GLN A 240 -15.49 -28.78 -6.65
CA GLN A 240 -16.16 -29.49 -7.73
C GLN A 240 -16.30 -30.98 -7.36
#